data_06027a58ddf6871323f027a6758ddb8b
#
_entry.id   06027a58ddf6871323f027a6758ddb8b
#
_cell.length_a   1.000
_cell.length_b   1.000
_cell.length_c   1.000
_cell.angle_alpha   90.00
_cell.angle_beta   90.00
_cell.angle_gamma   90.00
#
_symmetry.space_group_name_H-M   'P 1'
#
loop_
_entity.id
_entity.type
_entity.pdbx_description
1 polymer ?
#
loop_
_entity_poly.entity_id
_entity_poly.type
_entity_poly.pdbx_seq_one_letter_code
_entity_poly.pdbx_strand_id
1 'polypeptide(L)'
;MADWAEGVRQESVLGTRATTFCDAGSLGASPSKSARRGITLASASIGDAWLEVANVILTHGTPSTFGGLPLLECDLVTLDVQYPNPDDPIIAEHASQEWLAWMRSNFTDYCRVRELGDARSYASRLFDYMGSGRNQIAAVLETLRRDAHASYATITTLEPLTDVSYIPCVSLLDFWLRSGSLELVVYAHSIDFGKKGFGNLVQLAELQRDVASELNAPVGPLVMIVKSATIYQTELSLMSGMISSAQRAGKKATSASEYRS
;
A
#
# COMPACT_ATOMS: atom_id res chain seq x y z
N MET A 1 -24.91 30.24 -14.94
CA MET A 1 -23.79 31.17 -14.74
C MET A 1 -24.10 31.91 -13.45
N ALA A 2 -23.51 31.52 -12.37
CA ALA A 2 -23.63 32.20 -11.10
C ALA A 2 -22.22 32.42 -10.56
N ASP A 3 -21.97 33.67 -10.25
CA ASP A 3 -20.73 34.29 -9.79
C ASP A 3 -20.09 33.60 -8.60
N TRP A 4 -18.80 33.23 -8.72
CA TRP A 4 -17.93 32.74 -7.64
C TRP A 4 -16.79 33.72 -7.33
N ALA A 5 -17.06 34.99 -7.35
CA ALA A 5 -16.08 36.00 -6.99
C ALA A 5 -16.66 37.00 -6.02
N GLU A 6 -16.64 36.67 -4.69
CA GLU A 6 -16.53 37.70 -3.62
C GLU A 6 -16.53 36.96 -2.26
N GLY A 7 -15.41 37.10 -1.51
CA GLY A 7 -15.45 36.84 -0.06
C GLY A 7 -14.27 36.10 0.56
N VAL A 8 -13.05 36.25 0.07
CA VAL A 8 -11.86 35.94 0.90
C VAL A 8 -11.16 37.21 1.28
N ARG A 9 -11.45 37.73 2.46
CA ARG A 9 -10.62 38.77 3.09
C ARG A 9 -9.33 38.13 3.54
N GLN A 10 -8.23 38.62 2.96
CA GLN A 10 -6.87 38.38 3.45
C GLN A 10 -6.71 39.03 4.84
N GLU A 11 -6.58 38.25 5.89
CA GLU A 11 -5.87 38.67 7.08
C GLU A 11 -4.43 38.15 6.99
N SER A 12 -3.53 39.08 6.75
CA SER A 12 -2.08 38.87 6.75
C SER A 12 -1.59 38.65 8.18
N VAL A 13 -1.23 37.41 8.50
CA VAL A 13 -0.38 37.09 9.65
C VAL A 13 0.89 36.42 9.12
N LEU A 14 1.76 37.22 8.53
CA LEU A 14 3.17 36.89 8.34
C LEU A 14 4.01 37.74 9.27
N GLY A 15 4.09 37.29 10.53
CA GLY A 15 5.15 37.72 11.43
C GLY A 15 6.47 37.08 10.97
N THR A 16 7.31 37.90 10.35
CA THR A 16 8.71 37.59 10.03
C THR A 16 9.47 37.26 11.32
N ARG A 17 9.71 35.96 11.58
CA ARG A 17 10.84 35.50 12.40
C ARG A 17 11.93 35.00 11.46
N ALA A 18 12.95 35.83 11.27
CA ALA A 18 14.24 35.38 10.73
C ALA A 18 14.84 34.37 11.74
N THR A 19 14.80 33.10 11.43
CA THR A 19 15.60 32.08 12.10
C THR A 19 16.91 31.99 11.36
N THR A 20 17.96 32.42 12.00
CA THR A 20 19.37 32.22 11.64
C THR A 20 19.60 30.73 11.44
N PHE A 21 19.93 30.33 10.22
CA PHE A 21 20.44 28.98 9.94
C PHE A 21 21.79 28.85 10.63
N CYS A 22 21.87 28.05 11.66
CA CYS A 22 23.15 27.60 12.19
C CYS A 22 23.80 26.67 11.13
N ASP A 23 25.03 27.02 10.76
CA ASP A 23 25.92 26.19 9.96
C ASP A 23 26.00 24.77 10.57
N ALA A 24 25.36 23.83 9.93
CA ALA A 24 25.58 22.40 10.18
C ALA A 24 26.88 22.03 9.47
N GLY A 25 27.90 21.82 10.28
CA GLY A 25 29.21 21.33 9.82
C GLY A 25 29.06 20.13 8.89
N SER A 26 29.87 20.14 7.84
CA SER A 26 29.99 19.11 6.83
C SER A 26 30.16 17.71 7.44
N LEU A 27 29.08 16.98 7.56
CA LEU A 27 29.15 15.51 7.64
C LEU A 27 29.53 15.01 6.25
N GLY A 28 30.81 14.67 6.10
CA GLY A 28 31.33 13.99 4.94
C GLY A 28 30.66 12.61 4.78
N ALA A 29 29.48 12.60 4.17
CA ALA A 29 28.87 11.38 3.71
C ALA A 29 29.65 10.91 2.47
N SER A 30 30.40 9.81 2.59
CA SER A 30 30.82 9.04 1.43
C SER A 30 29.60 8.81 0.55
N PRO A 31 29.69 8.92 -0.81
CA PRO A 31 28.56 8.62 -1.67
C PRO A 31 28.22 7.14 -1.47
N SER A 32 27.18 6.87 -0.68
CA SER A 32 26.58 5.56 -0.56
C SER A 32 26.16 5.13 -1.98
N LYS A 33 26.36 3.86 -2.32
CA LYS A 33 25.83 3.26 -3.56
C LYS A 33 24.39 3.75 -3.72
N SER A 34 24.11 4.47 -4.80
CA SER A 34 22.80 5.05 -5.10
C SER A 34 21.74 3.97 -4.91
N ALA A 35 20.90 4.11 -3.90
CA ALA A 35 19.73 3.25 -3.73
C ALA A 35 18.94 3.31 -5.04
N ARG A 36 18.55 2.16 -5.61
CA ARG A 36 17.68 2.14 -6.79
C ARG A 36 16.34 2.74 -6.38
N ARG A 37 16.02 3.90 -6.92
CA ARG A 37 14.72 4.55 -6.79
C ARG A 37 13.87 4.25 -8.02
N GLY A 38 12.54 4.18 -7.82
CA GLY A 38 11.61 4.03 -8.92
C GLY A 38 11.62 2.62 -9.54
N ILE A 39 11.63 1.60 -8.71
CA ILE A 39 11.55 0.20 -9.16
C ILE A 39 10.09 -0.12 -9.48
N THR A 40 9.82 -0.61 -10.70
CA THR A 40 8.50 -1.15 -11.07
C THR A 40 8.59 -2.66 -11.21
N LEU A 41 7.68 -3.37 -10.57
CA LEU A 41 7.52 -4.83 -10.62
C LEU A 41 6.16 -5.14 -11.22
N ALA A 42 6.15 -5.83 -12.36
CA ALA A 42 4.93 -6.33 -12.99
C ALA A 42 4.79 -7.82 -12.66
N SER A 43 3.78 -8.14 -11.88
CA SER A 43 3.57 -9.48 -11.30
C SER A 43 2.22 -10.05 -11.75
N ALA A 44 2.14 -11.37 -11.91
CA ALA A 44 0.90 -12.01 -12.29
C ALA A 44 -0.12 -11.99 -11.14
N SER A 45 0.32 -12.21 -9.92
CA SER A 45 -0.54 -12.35 -8.73
C SER A 45 -0.03 -11.53 -7.54
N ILE A 46 -0.85 -11.43 -6.48
CA ILE A 46 -0.44 -10.73 -5.24
C ILE A 46 0.66 -11.50 -4.50
N GLY A 47 0.68 -12.82 -4.58
CA GLY A 47 1.72 -13.65 -3.99
C GLY A 47 3.06 -13.49 -4.71
N ASP A 48 3.05 -13.46 -6.07
CA ASP A 48 4.23 -13.17 -6.87
C ASP A 48 4.77 -11.77 -6.52
N ALA A 49 3.90 -10.74 -6.51
CA ALA A 49 4.28 -9.38 -6.16
C ALA A 49 4.93 -9.28 -4.78
N TRP A 50 4.38 -9.98 -3.78
CA TRP A 50 4.94 -10.02 -2.44
C TRP A 50 6.34 -10.61 -2.41
N LEU A 51 6.56 -11.78 -3.04
CA LEU A 51 7.86 -12.43 -3.06
C LEU A 51 8.89 -11.66 -3.91
N GLU A 52 8.46 -11.07 -5.02
CA GLU A 52 9.33 -10.26 -5.88
C GLU A 52 9.81 -8.99 -5.19
N VAL A 53 8.90 -8.23 -4.53
CA VAL A 53 9.30 -7.04 -3.78
C VAL A 53 10.19 -7.39 -2.59
N ALA A 54 9.90 -8.49 -1.89
CA ALA A 54 10.76 -8.96 -0.81
C ALA A 54 12.17 -9.33 -1.31
N ASN A 55 12.27 -10.01 -2.46
CA ASN A 55 13.55 -10.32 -3.10
C ASN A 55 14.32 -9.06 -3.49
N VAL A 56 13.63 -8.05 -4.02
CA VAL A 56 14.23 -6.75 -4.36
C VAL A 56 14.77 -6.05 -3.12
N ILE A 57 14.01 -6.04 -2.02
CA ILE A 57 14.47 -5.43 -0.75
C ILE A 57 15.68 -6.19 -0.19
N LEU A 58 15.67 -7.52 -0.19
CA LEU A 58 16.81 -8.33 0.29
C LEU A 58 18.07 -8.13 -0.54
N THR A 59 17.93 -7.88 -1.86
CA THR A 59 19.05 -7.79 -2.79
C THR A 59 19.60 -6.37 -2.94
N HIS A 60 18.70 -5.37 -2.88
CA HIS A 60 19.01 -3.98 -3.22
C HIS A 60 18.65 -2.98 -2.14
N GLY A 61 18.00 -3.41 -1.05
CA GLY A 61 17.60 -2.55 0.06
C GLY A 61 18.82 -1.95 0.77
N THR A 62 18.69 -0.71 1.17
CA THR A 62 19.69 -0.01 1.98
C THR A 62 19.38 -0.20 3.46
N PRO A 63 20.39 -0.38 4.33
CA PRO A 63 20.19 -0.38 5.77
C PRO A 63 19.58 0.94 6.25
N SER A 64 18.51 0.83 7.03
CA SER A 64 17.77 1.95 7.61
C SER A 64 17.27 1.58 9.01
N THR A 65 16.60 2.50 9.69
CA THR A 65 15.98 2.26 11.00
C THR A 65 14.63 2.93 11.08
N PHE A 66 13.67 2.26 11.74
CA PHE A 66 12.40 2.87 12.10
C PHE A 66 12.06 2.53 13.56
N GLY A 67 11.76 3.55 14.38
CA GLY A 67 11.53 3.36 15.82
C GLY A 67 12.71 2.73 16.57
N GLY A 68 13.94 2.90 16.08
CA GLY A 68 15.15 2.28 16.63
C GLY A 68 15.35 0.81 16.19
N LEU A 69 14.47 0.24 15.40
CA LEU A 69 14.58 -1.11 14.88
C LEU A 69 15.27 -1.10 13.50
N PRO A 70 16.30 -1.93 13.29
CA PRO A 70 17.02 -2.01 12.02
C PRO A 70 16.17 -2.71 10.96
N LEU A 71 16.27 -2.24 9.71
CA LEU A 71 15.56 -2.78 8.55
C LEU A 71 16.37 -2.57 7.26
N LEU A 72 15.94 -3.23 6.18
CA LEU A 72 16.31 -2.90 4.81
C LEU A 72 15.16 -2.14 4.15
N GLU A 73 15.48 -1.16 3.32
CA GLU A 73 14.53 -0.25 2.69
C GLU A 73 14.83 -0.03 1.21
N CYS A 74 13.81 -0.08 0.38
CA CYS A 74 13.82 0.37 -1.01
C CYS A 74 12.85 1.53 -1.20
N ASP A 75 13.29 2.59 -1.88
CA ASP A 75 12.49 3.79 -2.13
C ASP A 75 11.70 3.69 -3.43
N LEU A 76 10.43 4.15 -3.40
CA LEU A 76 9.56 4.31 -4.58
C LEU A 76 9.43 3.02 -5.39
N VAL A 77 8.89 1.98 -4.76
CA VAL A 77 8.56 0.72 -5.44
C VAL A 77 7.11 0.79 -5.93
N THR A 78 6.91 0.46 -7.21
CA THR A 78 5.58 0.28 -7.80
C THR A 78 5.36 -1.20 -8.07
N LEU A 79 4.27 -1.75 -7.51
CA LEU A 79 3.77 -3.08 -7.80
C LEU A 79 2.61 -2.94 -8.80
N ASP A 80 2.70 -3.63 -9.95
CA ASP A 80 1.63 -3.72 -10.95
C ASP A 80 1.16 -5.18 -11.01
N VAL A 81 0.06 -5.47 -10.32
CA VAL A 81 -0.48 -6.83 -10.16
C VAL A 81 -1.62 -7.02 -11.15
N GLN A 82 -1.40 -7.92 -12.13
CA GLN A 82 -2.33 -8.11 -13.25
C GLN A 82 -3.62 -8.84 -12.84
N TYR A 83 -3.53 -9.82 -11.94
CA TYR A 83 -4.66 -10.62 -11.46
C TYR A 83 -4.68 -10.62 -9.92
N PRO A 84 -5.20 -9.56 -9.29
CA PRO A 84 -5.21 -9.41 -7.83
C PRO A 84 -6.29 -10.30 -7.19
N ASN A 85 -6.05 -11.61 -7.17
CA ASN A 85 -6.93 -12.57 -6.51
C ASN A 85 -6.56 -12.66 -5.02
N PRO A 86 -7.46 -12.35 -4.07
CA PRO A 86 -7.19 -12.50 -2.64
C PRO A 86 -6.98 -13.95 -2.21
N ASP A 87 -7.52 -14.92 -2.96
CA ASP A 87 -7.35 -16.37 -2.72
C ASP A 87 -6.09 -16.90 -3.45
N ASP A 88 -4.96 -16.23 -3.24
CA ASP A 88 -3.69 -16.55 -3.89
C ASP A 88 -3.01 -17.76 -3.24
N PRO A 89 -2.58 -18.78 -4.02
CA PRO A 89 -1.97 -19.97 -3.48
C PRO A 89 -0.61 -19.74 -2.79
N ILE A 90 0.18 -18.78 -3.25
CA ILE A 90 1.47 -18.43 -2.61
C ILE A 90 1.21 -17.81 -1.24
N ILE A 91 0.22 -16.92 -1.15
CA ILE A 91 -0.21 -16.35 0.12
C ILE A 91 -0.73 -17.46 1.05
N ALA A 92 -1.58 -18.36 0.55
CA ALA A 92 -2.13 -19.45 1.35
C ALA A 92 -1.04 -20.39 1.91
N GLU A 93 0.02 -20.66 1.12
CA GLU A 93 1.11 -21.55 1.50
C GLU A 93 2.11 -20.90 2.46
N HIS A 94 2.44 -19.64 2.26
CA HIS A 94 3.61 -19.01 2.89
C HIS A 94 3.28 -17.91 3.90
N ALA A 95 2.11 -17.28 3.83
CA ALA A 95 1.79 -16.16 4.70
C ALA A 95 1.37 -16.60 6.11
N SER A 96 1.75 -15.80 7.11
CA SER A 96 1.29 -15.99 8.48
C SER A 96 -0.23 -15.81 8.59
N GLN A 97 -0.94 -16.86 9.00
CA GLN A 97 -2.39 -16.82 9.20
C GLN A 97 -2.79 -15.85 10.31
N GLU A 98 -1.96 -15.69 11.34
CA GLU A 98 -2.16 -14.72 12.42
C GLU A 98 -2.17 -13.29 11.88
N TRP A 99 -1.17 -12.92 11.04
CA TRP A 99 -1.10 -11.59 10.44
C TRP A 99 -2.15 -11.35 9.36
N LEU A 100 -2.57 -12.38 8.64
CA LEU A 100 -3.73 -12.29 7.74
C LEU A 100 -5.01 -12.00 8.51
N ALA A 101 -5.28 -12.72 9.60
CA ALA A 101 -6.45 -12.51 10.44
C ALA A 101 -6.42 -11.12 11.09
N TRP A 102 -5.26 -10.68 11.60
CA TRP A 102 -5.09 -9.34 12.15
C TRP A 102 -5.35 -8.25 11.12
N MET A 103 -4.83 -8.39 9.89
CA MET A 103 -5.07 -7.42 8.83
C MET A 103 -6.53 -7.42 8.38
N ARG A 104 -7.16 -8.60 8.30
CA ARG A 104 -8.59 -8.71 7.98
C ARG A 104 -9.43 -7.96 9.02
N SER A 105 -9.20 -8.17 10.32
CA SER A 105 -9.94 -7.44 11.36
C SER A 105 -9.77 -5.93 11.25
N ASN A 106 -8.60 -5.46 10.82
CA ASN A 106 -8.37 -4.03 10.60
C ASN A 106 -9.19 -3.46 9.41
N PHE A 107 -9.55 -4.29 8.43
CA PHE A 107 -10.39 -3.88 7.29
C PHE A 107 -11.89 -4.16 7.48
N THR A 108 -12.27 -4.97 8.48
CA THR A 108 -13.68 -5.36 8.73
C THR A 108 -14.25 -4.75 10.00
N ASP A 109 -13.43 -4.55 11.05
CA ASP A 109 -13.91 -4.18 12.36
C ASP A 109 -13.77 -2.67 12.61
N TYR A 110 -14.86 -2.04 13.04
CA TYR A 110 -14.87 -0.61 13.41
C TYR A 110 -14.28 -0.45 14.81
N CYS A 111 -12.96 -0.41 14.91
CA CYS A 111 -12.27 -0.41 16.17
C CYS A 111 -11.08 0.58 16.21
N ARG A 112 -10.48 0.68 17.40
CA ARG A 112 -9.18 1.27 17.62
C ARG A 112 -8.13 0.17 17.68
N VAL A 113 -7.04 0.32 16.95
CA VAL A 113 -5.97 -0.68 16.83
C VAL A 113 -4.88 -0.34 17.85
N ARG A 114 -4.84 -1.08 18.95
CA ARG A 114 -3.93 -0.80 20.10
C ARG A 114 -2.45 -0.85 19.69
N GLU A 115 -2.09 -1.83 18.87
CA GLU A 115 -0.73 -2.04 18.37
C GLU A 115 -0.25 -0.89 17.46
N LEU A 116 -1.16 -0.03 17.04
CA LEU A 116 -0.91 1.14 16.22
C LEU A 116 -1.19 2.45 16.97
N GLY A 117 -1.00 2.45 18.30
CA GLY A 117 -1.20 3.64 19.12
C GLY A 117 -2.64 4.11 19.17
N ASP A 118 -3.60 3.18 19.25
CA ASP A 118 -5.04 3.43 19.23
C ASP A 118 -5.55 4.16 17.97
N ALA A 119 -4.84 4.01 16.85
CA ALA A 119 -5.30 4.54 15.57
C ALA A 119 -6.64 3.89 15.15
N ARG A 120 -7.46 4.61 14.40
CA ARG A 120 -8.68 4.05 13.81
C ARG A 120 -8.32 2.98 12.78
N SER A 121 -9.10 1.89 12.75
CA SER A 121 -8.97 0.81 11.76
C SER A 121 -9.25 1.30 10.34
N TYR A 122 -8.80 0.56 9.33
CA TYR A 122 -9.16 0.84 7.93
C TYR A 122 -10.66 0.77 7.71
N ALA A 123 -11.37 -0.18 8.33
CA ALA A 123 -12.84 -0.24 8.27
C ALA A 123 -13.46 1.08 8.71
N SER A 124 -13.05 1.61 9.86
CA SER A 124 -13.54 2.91 10.35
C SER A 124 -13.24 4.04 9.37
N ARG A 125 -12.05 4.06 8.76
CA ARG A 125 -11.62 5.11 7.83
C ARG A 125 -12.34 5.04 6.48
N LEU A 126 -12.61 3.85 5.98
CA LEU A 126 -13.25 3.62 4.69
C LEU A 126 -14.78 3.80 4.75
N PHE A 127 -15.41 3.30 5.82
CA PHE A 127 -16.87 3.21 5.91
C PHE A 127 -17.52 4.20 6.88
N ASP A 128 -16.73 4.86 7.73
CA ASP A 128 -17.16 5.89 8.68
C ASP A 128 -16.08 6.96 8.85
N TYR A 129 -15.71 7.62 7.75
CA TYR A 129 -14.58 8.56 7.71
C TYR A 129 -14.68 9.62 8.79
N MET A 130 -13.67 9.73 9.63
CA MET A 130 -13.57 10.63 10.79
C MET A 130 -14.71 10.48 11.82
N GLY A 131 -15.46 9.35 11.82
CA GLY A 131 -16.64 9.17 12.66
C GLY A 131 -17.82 10.06 12.27
N SER A 132 -17.86 10.51 11.03
CA SER A 132 -18.88 11.42 10.50
C SER A 132 -20.08 10.71 9.87
N GLY A 133 -20.09 9.38 9.84
CA GLY A 133 -21.05 8.57 9.10
C GLY A 133 -20.81 8.55 7.58
N ARG A 134 -19.72 9.16 7.10
CA ARG A 134 -19.40 9.17 5.67
C ARG A 134 -18.78 7.84 5.23
N ASN A 135 -19.54 7.07 4.48
CA ASN A 135 -19.04 5.88 3.80
C ASN A 135 -18.38 6.29 2.47
N GLN A 136 -17.04 6.21 2.42
CA GLN A 136 -16.28 6.59 1.23
C GLN A 136 -16.43 5.58 0.09
N ILE A 137 -16.58 4.28 0.40
CA ILE A 137 -16.80 3.24 -0.62
C ILE A 137 -18.18 3.42 -1.29
N ALA A 138 -19.22 3.75 -0.52
CA ALA A 138 -20.51 4.09 -1.11
C ALA A 138 -20.43 5.29 -2.05
N ALA A 139 -19.63 6.31 -1.71
CA ALA A 139 -19.41 7.46 -2.58
C ALA A 139 -18.64 7.10 -3.88
N VAL A 140 -17.68 6.18 -3.83
CA VAL A 140 -17.01 5.62 -5.03
C VAL A 140 -18.03 4.92 -5.93
N LEU A 141 -18.85 4.03 -5.36
CA LEU A 141 -19.88 3.29 -6.10
C LEU A 141 -20.87 4.25 -6.77
N GLU A 142 -21.37 5.26 -6.04
CA GLU A 142 -22.25 6.28 -6.59
C GLU A 142 -21.61 7.04 -7.75
N THR A 143 -20.33 7.44 -7.58
CA THR A 143 -19.58 8.18 -8.59
C THR A 143 -19.43 7.36 -9.87
N LEU A 144 -18.97 6.10 -9.78
CA LEU A 144 -18.73 5.24 -10.94
C LEU A 144 -20.05 4.74 -11.59
N ARG A 145 -21.12 4.58 -10.83
CA ARG A 145 -22.46 4.29 -11.39
C ARG A 145 -23.04 5.48 -12.17
N ARG A 146 -22.78 6.70 -11.71
CA ARG A 146 -23.22 7.93 -12.38
C ARG A 146 -22.40 8.23 -13.64
N ASP A 147 -21.10 8.04 -13.58
CA ASP A 147 -20.15 8.27 -14.67
C ASP A 147 -19.03 7.22 -14.63
N ALA A 148 -19.14 6.22 -15.53
CA ALA A 148 -18.14 5.16 -15.66
C ALA A 148 -16.75 5.67 -16.11
N HIS A 149 -16.66 6.90 -16.63
CA HIS A 149 -15.42 7.53 -17.05
C HIS A 149 -14.85 8.50 -16.01
N ALA A 150 -15.47 8.58 -14.81
CA ALA A 150 -15.00 9.45 -13.75
C ALA A 150 -13.54 9.13 -13.39
N SER A 151 -12.69 10.16 -13.40
CA SER A 151 -11.28 10.10 -13.02
C SER A 151 -11.03 10.61 -11.59
N TYR A 152 -12.08 10.68 -10.77
CA TYR A 152 -12.06 11.27 -9.44
C TYR A 152 -12.76 10.39 -8.38
N ALA A 153 -12.79 9.06 -8.60
CA ALA A 153 -13.30 8.11 -7.62
C ALA A 153 -12.19 7.80 -6.58
N THR A 154 -11.66 8.87 -5.99
CA THR A 154 -10.52 8.86 -5.08
C THR A 154 -11.00 9.01 -3.64
N ILE A 155 -10.45 8.20 -2.75
CA ILE A 155 -10.70 8.22 -1.30
C ILE A 155 -9.39 8.18 -0.51
N THR A 156 -9.45 8.59 0.74
CA THR A 156 -8.28 8.61 1.63
C THR A 156 -8.55 7.88 2.93
N THR A 157 -7.54 7.20 3.43
CA THR A 157 -7.55 6.66 4.80
C THR A 157 -6.85 7.61 5.77
N LEU A 158 -6.10 8.59 5.28
CA LEU A 158 -5.46 9.62 6.11
C LEU A 158 -6.54 10.53 6.70
N GLU A 159 -6.50 10.71 8.03
CA GLU A 159 -7.35 11.62 8.78
C GLU A 159 -6.47 12.74 9.38
N PRO A 160 -6.14 13.80 8.62
CA PRO A 160 -5.09 14.77 8.99
C PRO A 160 -5.34 15.51 10.30
N LEU A 161 -6.59 15.59 10.77
CA LEU A 161 -6.93 16.24 12.02
C LEU A 161 -6.69 15.35 13.26
N THR A 162 -6.62 14.04 13.09
CA THR A 162 -6.53 13.06 14.18
C THR A 162 -5.28 12.17 14.10
N ASP A 163 -4.70 12.00 12.91
CA ASP A 163 -3.50 11.19 12.68
C ASP A 163 -2.22 11.97 13.03
N VAL A 164 -1.99 12.19 14.34
CA VAL A 164 -0.85 12.96 14.84
C VAL A 164 0.33 12.09 15.27
N SER A 165 0.08 10.85 15.69
CA SER A 165 1.10 9.92 16.18
C SER A 165 1.30 8.69 15.29
N TYR A 166 0.27 8.28 14.58
CA TYR A 166 0.27 7.17 13.65
C TYR A 166 -0.47 7.55 12.37
N ILE A 167 0.20 7.37 11.25
CA ILE A 167 -0.36 7.58 9.92
C ILE A 167 -0.58 6.20 9.27
N PRO A 168 -1.77 5.89 8.73
CA PRO A 168 -2.03 4.60 8.10
C PRO A 168 -1.11 4.36 6.91
N CYS A 169 -0.52 3.17 6.83
CA CYS A 169 0.46 2.82 5.78
C CYS A 169 -0.08 3.06 4.37
N VAL A 170 -1.30 2.59 4.09
CA VAL A 170 -2.06 2.92 2.88
C VAL A 170 -2.78 4.24 3.12
N SER A 171 -2.56 5.24 2.29
CA SER A 171 -3.07 6.60 2.51
C SER A 171 -4.11 7.05 1.50
N LEU A 172 -4.09 6.50 0.28
CA LEU A 172 -5.00 6.90 -0.80
C LEU A 172 -5.35 5.68 -1.65
N LEU A 173 -6.62 5.59 -2.04
CA LEU A 173 -7.12 4.61 -2.99
C LEU A 173 -7.88 5.35 -4.10
N ASP A 174 -7.61 4.98 -5.34
CA ASP A 174 -8.21 5.56 -6.52
C ASP A 174 -8.78 4.45 -7.42
N PHE A 175 -10.09 4.46 -7.63
CA PHE A 175 -10.80 3.45 -8.38
C PHE A 175 -11.10 3.97 -9.79
N TRP A 176 -10.87 3.13 -10.78
CA TRP A 176 -11.01 3.51 -12.17
C TRP A 176 -11.61 2.38 -13.02
N LEU A 177 -12.73 2.65 -13.68
CA LEU A 177 -13.26 1.75 -14.71
C LEU A 177 -12.54 2.01 -16.03
N ARG A 178 -11.65 1.10 -16.41
CA ARG A 178 -10.84 1.21 -17.62
C ARG A 178 -10.90 -0.08 -18.42
N SER A 179 -11.06 0.03 -19.74
CA SER A 179 -11.13 -1.14 -20.64
C SER A 179 -12.16 -2.20 -20.21
N GLY A 180 -13.22 -1.78 -19.52
CA GLY A 180 -14.31 -2.65 -19.05
C GLY A 180 -14.05 -3.37 -17.74
N SER A 181 -12.93 -3.11 -17.04
CA SER A 181 -12.61 -3.68 -15.72
C SER A 181 -12.38 -2.58 -14.68
N LEU A 182 -12.52 -2.93 -13.40
CA LEU A 182 -12.23 -2.03 -12.29
C LEU A 182 -10.75 -2.14 -11.90
N GLU A 183 -9.98 -1.11 -12.18
CA GLU A 183 -8.60 -0.96 -11.72
C GLU A 183 -8.57 -0.26 -10.35
N LEU A 184 -7.61 -0.60 -9.50
CA LEU A 184 -7.34 0.04 -8.22
C LEU A 184 -5.91 0.54 -8.17
N VAL A 185 -5.73 1.86 -7.99
CA VAL A 185 -4.42 2.48 -7.74
C VAL A 185 -4.33 2.88 -6.28
N VAL A 186 -3.25 2.48 -5.62
CA VAL A 186 -3.03 2.68 -4.19
C VAL A 186 -1.73 3.43 -3.95
N TYR A 187 -1.76 4.46 -3.11
CA TYR A 187 -0.55 5.05 -2.56
C TYR A 187 -0.35 4.65 -1.11
N ALA A 188 0.84 4.12 -0.82
CA ALA A 188 1.29 3.79 0.52
C ALA A 188 2.58 4.52 0.86
N HIS A 189 2.63 5.19 2.04
CA HIS A 189 3.85 5.87 2.44
C HIS A 189 4.92 4.92 2.98
N SER A 190 4.54 3.79 3.57
CA SER A 190 5.46 2.74 4.05
C SER A 190 4.75 1.41 4.18
N ILE A 191 5.38 0.33 3.70
CA ILE A 191 4.87 -1.04 3.84
C ILE A 191 6.00 -1.95 4.31
N ASP A 192 5.75 -2.67 5.40
CA ASP A 192 6.59 -3.77 5.89
C ASP A 192 6.21 -5.07 5.17
N PHE A 193 6.98 -5.46 4.17
CA PHE A 193 6.77 -6.66 3.38
C PHE A 193 7.25 -7.95 4.07
N GLY A 194 8.00 -7.84 5.15
CA GLY A 194 8.42 -8.99 5.94
C GLY A 194 7.31 -9.58 6.79
N LYS A 195 6.34 -8.76 7.23
CA LYS A 195 5.36 -9.16 8.24
C LYS A 195 3.90 -8.86 7.88
N LYS A 196 3.60 -7.72 7.26
CA LYS A 196 2.22 -7.23 7.07
C LYS A 196 1.86 -6.94 5.62
N GLY A 197 2.83 -6.77 4.74
CA GLY A 197 2.62 -6.33 3.36
C GLY A 197 1.71 -7.25 2.55
N PHE A 198 1.86 -8.57 2.72
CA PHE A 198 0.96 -9.54 2.10
C PHE A 198 -0.49 -9.37 2.56
N GLY A 199 -0.71 -9.07 3.84
CA GLY A 199 -2.05 -8.80 4.37
C GLY A 199 -2.68 -7.54 3.75
N ASN A 200 -1.89 -6.47 3.51
CA ASN A 200 -2.39 -5.30 2.79
C ASN A 200 -2.79 -5.66 1.35
N LEU A 201 -1.97 -6.44 0.63
CA LEU A 201 -2.29 -6.86 -0.74
C LEU A 201 -3.57 -7.69 -0.79
N VAL A 202 -3.76 -8.65 0.13
CA VAL A 202 -4.98 -9.46 0.23
C VAL A 202 -6.20 -8.58 0.48
N GLN A 203 -6.14 -7.68 1.47
CA GLN A 203 -7.29 -6.86 1.84
C GLN A 203 -7.64 -5.80 0.79
N LEU A 204 -6.65 -5.28 0.07
CA LEU A 204 -6.89 -4.37 -1.05
C LEU A 204 -7.50 -5.11 -2.24
N ALA A 205 -7.06 -6.35 -2.53
CA ALA A 205 -7.65 -7.19 -3.55
C ALA A 205 -9.10 -7.62 -3.20
N GLU A 206 -9.39 -7.95 -1.92
CA GLU A 206 -10.76 -8.19 -1.44
C GLU A 206 -11.65 -6.96 -1.64
N LEU A 207 -11.19 -5.78 -1.22
CA LEU A 207 -11.91 -4.52 -1.38
C LEU A 207 -12.19 -4.20 -2.86
N GLN A 208 -11.18 -4.38 -3.73
CA GLN A 208 -11.32 -4.17 -5.17
C GLN A 208 -12.36 -5.13 -5.77
N ARG A 209 -12.31 -6.42 -5.41
CA ARG A 209 -13.26 -7.44 -5.83
C ARG A 209 -14.68 -7.09 -5.42
N ASP A 210 -14.87 -6.64 -4.18
CA ASP A 210 -16.18 -6.29 -3.65
C ASP A 210 -16.77 -5.06 -4.38
N VAL A 211 -15.98 -4.01 -4.61
CA VAL A 211 -16.38 -2.82 -5.39
C VAL A 211 -16.68 -3.19 -6.85
N ALA A 212 -15.86 -4.06 -7.47
CA ALA A 212 -16.10 -4.53 -8.82
C ALA A 212 -17.42 -5.32 -8.94
N SER A 213 -17.69 -6.20 -7.95
CA SER A 213 -18.94 -6.97 -7.87
C SER A 213 -20.16 -6.05 -7.77
N GLU A 214 -20.12 -5.02 -6.94
CA GLU A 214 -21.19 -4.03 -6.79
C GLU A 214 -21.43 -3.21 -8.07
N LEU A 215 -20.41 -3.06 -8.91
CA LEU A 215 -20.50 -2.38 -10.20
C LEU A 215 -20.84 -3.33 -11.36
N ASN A 216 -20.95 -4.65 -11.11
CA ASN A 216 -21.04 -5.70 -12.13
C ASN A 216 -19.90 -5.61 -13.17
N ALA A 217 -18.71 -5.26 -12.74
CA ALA A 217 -17.50 -5.15 -13.57
C ALA A 217 -16.51 -6.27 -13.24
N PRO A 218 -15.72 -6.77 -14.21
CA PRO A 218 -14.56 -7.59 -13.93
C PRO A 218 -13.53 -6.85 -13.07
N VAL A 219 -12.76 -7.61 -12.28
CA VAL A 219 -11.60 -7.08 -11.56
C VAL A 219 -10.47 -6.85 -12.55
N GLY A 220 -9.92 -5.65 -12.57
CA GLY A 220 -8.74 -5.25 -13.33
C GLY A 220 -7.46 -5.29 -12.50
N PRO A 221 -6.34 -4.75 -13.01
CA PRO A 221 -5.08 -4.66 -12.28
C PRO A 221 -5.19 -3.87 -10.97
N LEU A 222 -4.31 -4.23 -10.01
CA LEU A 222 -4.04 -3.48 -8.80
C LEU A 222 -2.64 -2.90 -8.88
N VAL A 223 -2.54 -1.57 -8.87
CA VAL A 223 -1.25 -0.86 -8.87
C VAL A 223 -1.02 -0.27 -7.48
N MET A 224 0.10 -0.60 -6.84
CA MET A 224 0.46 -0.06 -5.53
C MET A 224 1.78 0.69 -5.59
N ILE A 225 1.75 1.99 -5.33
CA ILE A 225 2.93 2.86 -5.25
C ILE A 225 3.34 2.96 -3.78
N VAL A 226 4.50 2.40 -3.45
CA VAL A 226 5.04 2.36 -2.09
C VAL A 226 6.25 3.29 -2.00
N LYS A 227 6.14 4.37 -1.21
CA LYS A 227 7.27 5.30 -1.02
C LYS A 227 8.44 4.63 -0.33
N SER A 228 8.18 3.84 0.73
CA SER A 228 9.17 3.13 1.53
C SER A 228 8.74 1.66 1.68
N ALA A 229 9.40 0.76 0.94
CA ALA A 229 9.18 -0.68 1.01
C ALA A 229 10.25 -1.29 1.92
N THR A 230 9.85 -1.94 3.02
CA THR A 230 10.76 -2.35 4.08
C THR A 230 10.63 -3.82 4.46
N ILE A 231 11.73 -4.38 5.01
CA ILE A 231 11.75 -5.64 5.76
C ILE A 231 12.62 -5.42 6.99
N TYR A 232 12.07 -5.68 8.18
CA TYR A 232 12.84 -5.60 9.43
C TYR A 232 13.88 -6.71 9.51
N GLN A 233 14.97 -6.45 10.23
CA GLN A 233 16.09 -7.38 10.36
C GLN A 233 15.65 -8.74 10.94
N THR A 234 14.66 -8.76 11.80
CA THR A 234 14.09 -9.98 12.39
C THR A 234 13.44 -10.91 11.38
N GLU A 235 12.97 -10.38 10.23
CA GLU A 235 12.25 -11.12 9.20
C GLU A 235 13.14 -11.54 8.00
N LEU A 236 14.38 -11.01 7.90
CA LEU A 236 15.24 -11.24 6.73
C LEU A 236 15.51 -12.72 6.44
N SER A 237 15.81 -13.51 7.48
CA SER A 237 16.10 -14.94 7.31
C SER A 237 14.88 -15.73 6.87
N LEU A 238 13.71 -15.41 7.44
CA LEU A 238 12.44 -16.04 7.07
C LEU A 238 12.10 -15.75 5.60
N MET A 239 12.14 -14.48 5.20
CA MET A 239 11.85 -14.07 3.83
C MET A 239 12.82 -14.69 2.81
N SER A 240 14.11 -14.73 3.11
CA SER A 240 15.11 -15.39 2.26
C SER A 240 14.82 -16.89 2.08
N GLY A 241 14.40 -17.56 3.14
CA GLY A 241 13.98 -18.97 3.11
C GLY A 241 12.75 -19.22 2.25
N MET A 242 11.72 -18.38 2.38
CA MET A 242 10.48 -18.45 1.59
C MET A 242 10.75 -18.25 0.10
N ILE A 243 11.48 -17.20 -0.28
CA ILE A 243 11.84 -16.91 -1.67
C ILE A 243 12.61 -18.09 -2.28
N SER A 244 13.59 -18.65 -1.56
CA SER A 244 14.36 -19.80 -2.01
C SER A 244 13.49 -21.05 -2.20
N SER A 245 12.48 -21.23 -1.37
CA SER A 245 11.51 -22.34 -1.49
C SER A 245 10.62 -22.19 -2.71
N ALA A 246 10.02 -21.03 -2.91
CA ALA A 246 9.16 -20.73 -4.04
C ALA A 246 9.91 -20.88 -5.39
N GLN A 247 11.15 -20.40 -5.48
CA GLN A 247 11.98 -20.55 -6.67
C GLN A 247 12.30 -22.02 -7.00
N ARG A 248 12.51 -22.86 -5.98
CA ARG A 248 12.71 -24.30 -6.18
C ARG A 248 11.43 -25.00 -6.67
N ALA A 249 10.29 -24.62 -6.14
CA ALA A 249 8.99 -25.15 -6.58
C ALA A 249 8.69 -24.80 -8.04
N GLY A 250 8.90 -23.53 -8.44
CA GLY A 250 8.73 -23.08 -9.82
C GLY A 250 9.62 -23.83 -10.81
N LYS A 251 10.90 -24.05 -10.48
CA LYS A 251 11.83 -24.83 -11.33
C LYS A 251 11.40 -26.30 -11.50
N LYS A 252 10.85 -26.93 -10.47
CA LYS A 252 10.34 -28.31 -10.55
C LYS A 252 9.10 -28.40 -11.45
N ALA A 253 8.20 -27.42 -11.37
CA ALA A 253 7.00 -27.38 -12.21
C ALA A 253 7.35 -27.23 -13.70
N THR A 254 8.32 -26.36 -14.05
CA THR A 254 8.78 -26.17 -15.44
C THR A 254 9.44 -27.42 -15.99
N SER A 255 10.32 -28.08 -15.23
CA SER A 255 10.96 -29.32 -15.67
C SER A 255 9.99 -30.48 -15.85
N ALA A 256 8.93 -30.56 -15.03
CA ALA A 256 7.90 -31.60 -15.17
C ALA A 256 6.98 -31.39 -16.40
N SER A 257 6.81 -30.15 -16.87
CA SER A 257 6.03 -29.86 -18.09
C SER A 257 6.80 -30.20 -19.37
N GLU A 258 8.13 -30.00 -19.35
CA GLU A 258 9.00 -30.34 -20.49
C GLU A 258 9.14 -31.85 -20.77
N TYR A 259 8.91 -32.69 -19.73
CA TYR A 259 8.92 -34.17 -19.91
C TYR A 259 7.57 -34.74 -20.37
N ARG A 260 6.51 -33.95 -20.52
CA ARG A 260 5.17 -34.38 -20.96
C ARG A 260 4.79 -33.90 -22.36
N SER A 261 5.65 -33.19 -23.02
CA SER A 261 5.55 -32.77 -24.44
C SER A 261 6.40 -33.67 -25.31
#